data_7785bb3b7e087c7343dc40ad62045b30
#
_entry.id   7785bb3b7e087c7343dc40ad62045b30
#
_cell.length_a   1.000
_cell.length_b   1.000
_cell.length_c   1.000
_cell.angle_alpha   90.00
_cell.angle_beta   90.00
_cell.angle_gamma   90.00
#
_symmetry.space_group_name_H-M   'P 1'
#
loop_
_entity.id
_entity.type
_entity.pdbx_description
1 polymer ?
#
loop_
_entity_poly.entity_id
_entity_poly.type
_entity_poly.pdbx_seq_one_letter_code
_entity_poly.pdbx_strand_id
1 'polypeptide(L)'
;MKLIIAIVQNQDADALFRRLAGAGIGATRIGSSGGYLRHANATVFIGVDDDRLAECAAIVQSTCGRRVHRMPDLAAELGDGDMSSITPTEQGGGICFILPIERFVRIPRELVAETVG
;
A
#
# COMPACT_ATOMS: atom_id res chain seq x y z
N MET A 1 -11.09 12.10 -11.19
CA MET A 1 -9.83 11.44 -10.85
C MET A 1 -9.45 11.75 -9.41
N LYS A 2 -8.93 10.77 -8.72
CA LYS A 2 -8.51 10.92 -7.33
C LYS A 2 -7.05 10.55 -7.18
N LEU A 3 -6.40 11.19 -6.22
CA LEU A 3 -5.07 10.80 -5.79
C LEU A 3 -5.20 10.11 -4.44
N ILE A 4 -4.69 8.90 -4.35
CA ILE A 4 -4.60 8.18 -3.09
C ILE A 4 -3.15 8.23 -2.64
N ILE A 5 -2.93 8.75 -1.43
CA ILE A 5 -1.64 8.67 -0.79
C ILE A 5 -1.77 7.62 0.29
N ALA A 6 -1.15 6.47 0.06
CA ALA A 6 -1.22 5.35 0.98
C ALA A 6 0.11 5.20 1.70
N ILE A 7 0.06 5.24 3.01
CA ILE A 7 1.23 4.98 3.86
C ILE A 7 1.02 3.60 4.45
N VAL A 8 1.81 2.64 4.02
CA VAL A 8 1.66 1.24 4.37
C VAL A 8 2.99 0.68 4.86
N GLN A 9 2.98 -0.51 5.41
CA GLN A 9 4.20 -1.15 5.84
C GLN A 9 5.02 -1.58 4.63
N ASN A 10 6.34 -1.46 4.71
CA ASN A 10 7.24 -1.82 3.60
C ASN A 10 7.00 -3.23 3.10
N GLN A 11 6.72 -4.16 4.01
CA GLN A 11 6.49 -5.55 3.64
C GLN A 11 5.27 -5.75 2.75
N ASP A 12 4.32 -4.82 2.80
CA ASP A 12 3.10 -4.90 2.00
C ASP A 12 3.21 -4.16 0.67
N ALA A 13 4.18 -3.26 0.54
CA ALA A 13 4.26 -2.37 -0.60
C ALA A 13 4.48 -3.10 -1.93
N ASP A 14 5.35 -4.10 -1.96
CA ASP A 14 5.62 -4.83 -3.19
C ASP A 14 4.39 -5.57 -3.69
N ALA A 15 3.65 -6.22 -2.79
CA ALA A 15 2.42 -6.90 -3.15
C ALA A 15 1.37 -5.91 -3.64
N LEU A 16 1.28 -4.74 -3.00
CA LEU A 16 0.37 -3.70 -3.43
C LEU A 16 0.68 -3.23 -4.84
N PHE A 17 1.95 -2.98 -5.14
CA PHE A 17 2.37 -2.59 -6.48
C PHE A 17 2.00 -3.62 -7.52
N ARG A 18 2.27 -4.89 -7.26
CA ARG A 18 1.94 -5.97 -8.20
C ARG A 18 0.45 -6.05 -8.47
N ARG A 19 -0.36 -5.92 -7.43
CA ARG A 19 -1.81 -6.00 -7.60
C ARG A 19 -2.38 -4.80 -8.33
N LEU A 20 -1.88 -3.59 -8.04
CA LEU A 20 -2.30 -2.40 -8.75
C LEU A 20 -1.91 -2.47 -10.22
N ALA A 21 -0.68 -2.89 -10.50
CA ALA A 21 -0.21 -3.05 -11.88
C ALA A 21 -1.05 -4.08 -12.63
N GLY A 22 -1.39 -5.20 -11.99
CA GLY A 22 -2.26 -6.21 -12.58
C GLY A 22 -3.66 -5.70 -12.90
N ALA A 23 -4.13 -4.69 -12.17
CA ALA A 23 -5.42 -4.06 -12.42
C ALA A 23 -5.30 -2.87 -13.38
N GLY A 24 -4.10 -2.56 -13.86
CA GLY A 24 -3.88 -1.43 -14.75
C GLY A 24 -3.94 -0.08 -14.05
N ILE A 25 -3.71 -0.06 -12.75
CA ILE A 25 -3.72 1.18 -11.97
C ILE A 25 -2.29 1.63 -11.72
N GLY A 26 -1.98 2.86 -12.15
CA GLY A 26 -0.65 3.42 -11.97
C GLY A 26 -0.35 3.82 -10.55
N ALA A 27 0.84 3.49 -10.08
CA ALA A 27 1.27 3.82 -8.72
C ALA A 27 2.76 4.15 -8.70
N THR A 28 3.15 5.03 -7.80
CA THR A 28 4.54 5.40 -7.59
C THR A 28 4.88 5.23 -6.11
N ARG A 29 5.97 4.53 -5.85
CA ARG A 29 6.46 4.35 -4.48
C ARG A 29 7.46 5.44 -4.15
N ILE A 30 7.27 6.04 -2.99
CA ILE A 30 8.18 7.06 -2.47
C ILE A 30 8.74 6.54 -1.17
N GLY A 31 10.06 6.57 -1.02
CA GLY A 31 10.68 6.19 0.23
C GLY A 31 10.19 7.09 1.35
N SER A 32 9.87 6.50 2.49
CA SER A 32 9.32 7.24 3.60
C SER A 32 10.02 6.86 4.89
N SER A 33 10.39 7.88 5.65
CA SER A 33 10.88 7.71 7.02
C SER A 33 9.94 8.38 8.02
N GLY A 34 8.72 8.67 7.60
CA GLY A 34 7.74 9.34 8.44
C GLY A 34 7.27 8.51 9.62
N GLY A 35 6.66 9.16 10.58
CA GLY A 35 6.33 8.58 11.86
C GLY A 35 4.90 8.10 12.04
N TYR A 36 4.14 7.87 10.98
CA TYR A 36 2.75 7.45 11.13
C TYR A 36 2.60 6.02 11.64
N LEU A 37 3.53 5.15 11.31
CA LEU A 37 3.50 3.77 11.75
C LEU A 37 4.77 3.44 12.52
N ARG A 38 4.69 2.48 13.43
CA ARG A 38 5.83 2.08 14.25
C ARG A 38 6.93 1.39 13.46
N HIS A 39 6.56 0.73 12.37
CA HIS A 39 7.49 -0.04 11.55
C HIS A 39 7.86 0.75 10.32
N ALA A 40 8.88 0.28 9.61
CA ALA A 40 9.30 0.90 8.37
C ALA A 40 8.11 1.01 7.40
N ASN A 41 7.95 2.18 6.82
CA ASN A 41 6.81 2.55 6.00
C ASN A 41 7.23 2.78 4.55
N ALA A 42 6.27 2.60 3.68
CA ALA A 42 6.37 3.04 2.30
C ALA A 42 5.20 3.96 2.00
N THR A 43 5.47 5.00 1.25
CA THR A 43 4.43 5.90 0.76
C THR A 43 4.19 5.59 -0.71
N VAL A 44 2.94 5.35 -1.06
CA VAL A 44 2.54 5.00 -2.42
C VAL A 44 1.54 6.04 -2.91
N PHE A 45 1.84 6.64 -4.04
CA PHE A 45 0.95 7.58 -4.72
C PHE A 45 0.22 6.84 -5.82
N ILE A 46 -1.10 6.91 -5.81
CA ILE A 46 -1.95 6.18 -6.77
C ILE A 46 -2.90 7.17 -7.42
N GLY A 47 -2.82 7.30 -8.73
CA GLY A 47 -3.80 8.06 -9.49
C GLY A 47 -4.87 7.13 -10.03
N VAL A 48 -6.13 7.41 -9.77
CA VAL A 48 -7.22 6.53 -10.16
C VAL A 48 -8.44 7.33 -10.59
N ASP A 49 -9.11 6.84 -11.63
CA ASP A 49 -10.37 7.46 -12.06
C ASP A 49 -11.46 7.22 -11.03
N ASP A 50 -12.40 8.16 -10.96
CA ASP A 50 -13.47 8.10 -9.96
C ASP A 50 -14.27 6.80 -10.04
N ASP A 51 -14.51 6.29 -11.24
CA ASP A 51 -15.26 5.05 -11.44
C ASP A 51 -14.49 3.81 -11.01
N ARG A 52 -13.19 3.91 -10.80
CA ARG A 52 -12.35 2.82 -10.33
C ARG A 52 -11.86 3.00 -8.89
N LEU A 53 -12.33 4.04 -8.23
CA LEU A 53 -11.88 4.32 -6.86
C LEU A 53 -12.21 3.17 -5.91
N ALA A 54 -13.43 2.64 -6.00
CA ALA A 54 -13.84 1.54 -5.13
C ALA A 54 -12.99 0.28 -5.35
N GLU A 55 -12.68 -0.03 -6.61
CA GLU A 55 -11.80 -1.16 -6.94
C GLU A 55 -10.41 -0.96 -6.36
N CYS A 56 -9.85 0.23 -6.53
CA CYS A 56 -8.54 0.56 -5.99
C CYS A 56 -8.52 0.46 -4.46
N ALA A 57 -9.53 1.02 -3.82
CA ALA A 57 -9.64 0.96 -2.36
C ALA A 57 -9.72 -0.47 -1.86
N ALA A 58 -10.45 -1.33 -2.58
CA ALA A 58 -10.53 -2.75 -2.23
C ALA A 58 -9.19 -3.46 -2.35
N ILE A 59 -8.40 -3.12 -3.37
CA ILE A 59 -7.06 -3.68 -3.54
C ILE A 59 -6.16 -3.28 -2.37
N VAL A 60 -6.17 -2.00 -2.03
CA VAL A 60 -5.36 -1.49 -0.91
C VAL A 60 -5.78 -2.17 0.39
N GLN A 61 -7.07 -2.24 0.65
CA GLN A 61 -7.59 -2.84 1.87
C GLN A 61 -7.23 -4.32 1.99
N SER A 62 -7.39 -5.08 0.91
CA SER A 62 -7.14 -6.52 0.96
C SER A 62 -5.66 -6.85 0.99
N THR A 63 -4.83 -5.96 0.45
CA THR A 63 -3.37 -6.19 0.41
C THR A 63 -2.69 -5.73 1.68
N CYS A 64 -3.09 -4.57 2.20
CA CYS A 64 -2.41 -3.88 3.29
C CYS A 64 -3.24 -3.85 4.57
N GLY A 65 -4.43 -4.43 4.57
CA GLY A 65 -5.30 -4.43 5.71
C GLY A 65 -4.67 -5.12 6.91
N ARG A 66 -5.12 -4.72 8.09
CA ARG A 66 -4.61 -5.25 9.34
C ARG A 66 -4.90 -6.73 9.44
N ARG A 67 -3.89 -7.51 9.77
CA ARG A 67 -3.97 -8.95 9.90
C ARG A 67 -3.37 -9.36 11.23
N VAL A 68 -3.97 -10.38 11.84
CA VAL A 68 -3.38 -11.05 13.00
C VAL A 68 -2.72 -12.32 12.49
N HIS A 69 -1.41 -12.37 12.58
CA HIS A 69 -0.64 -13.53 12.17
C HIS A 69 -0.22 -14.28 13.41
N ARG A 70 -0.60 -15.56 13.47
CA ARG A 70 -0.16 -16.42 14.57
C ARG A 70 1.06 -17.16 14.12
N MET A 71 2.14 -16.99 14.87
CA MET A 71 3.34 -17.76 14.64
C MET A 71 3.05 -19.24 14.84
N PRO A 72 3.69 -20.12 14.06
CA PRO A 72 3.62 -21.55 14.35
C PRO A 72 3.95 -21.79 15.81
N ASP A 73 3.22 -22.72 16.40
CA ASP A 73 3.32 -22.96 17.83
C ASP A 73 4.60 -23.72 18.16
N LEU A 74 5.67 -22.96 18.33
CA LEU A 74 6.94 -23.55 18.76
C LEU A 74 6.86 -24.17 20.14
N ALA A 75 6.01 -23.61 20.99
CA ALA A 75 5.81 -24.15 22.32
C ALA A 75 5.18 -25.55 22.27
N ALA A 76 4.25 -25.77 21.34
CA ALA A 76 3.67 -27.08 21.13
C ALA A 76 4.70 -28.08 20.62
N GLU A 77 5.58 -27.66 19.72
CA GLU A 77 6.65 -28.50 19.21
C GLU A 77 7.66 -28.86 20.29
N LEU A 78 7.89 -27.96 21.21
CA LEU A 78 8.80 -28.17 22.33
C LEU A 78 8.17 -28.93 23.49
N GLY A 79 6.89 -29.30 23.36
CA GLY A 79 6.19 -30.03 24.41
C GLY A 79 5.70 -29.20 25.57
N ASP A 80 5.83 -27.90 25.48
CA ASP A 80 5.30 -26.98 26.46
C ASP A 80 3.89 -26.57 26.04
N GLY A 81 2.90 -27.23 26.55
CA GLY A 81 1.51 -27.05 26.15
C GLY A 81 0.87 -25.74 26.60
N ASP A 82 1.64 -24.77 27.01
CA ASP A 82 1.10 -23.50 27.47
C ASP A 82 0.82 -22.57 26.28
N MET A 83 -0.44 -22.51 25.89
CA MET A 83 -0.90 -21.65 24.79
C MET A 83 -0.80 -20.17 25.13
N SER A 84 -0.64 -19.81 26.39
CA SER A 84 -0.55 -18.39 26.78
C SER A 84 0.75 -17.73 26.34
N SER A 85 1.74 -18.53 25.95
CA SER A 85 3.00 -18.00 25.46
C SER A 85 2.93 -17.55 24.00
N ILE A 86 1.86 -17.89 23.28
CA ILE A 86 1.69 -17.50 21.88
C ILE A 86 1.15 -16.08 21.81
N THR A 87 1.95 -15.19 21.28
CA THR A 87 1.56 -13.80 21.10
C THR A 87 1.13 -13.58 19.67
N PRO A 88 -0.12 -13.19 19.41
CA PRO A 88 -0.52 -12.82 18.05
C PRO A 88 0.28 -11.63 17.58
N THR A 89 0.82 -11.71 16.37
CA THR A 89 1.54 -10.62 15.76
C THR A 89 0.63 -9.93 14.76
N GLU A 90 0.40 -8.66 14.97
CA GLU A 90 -0.38 -7.86 14.03
C GLU A 90 0.51 -7.43 12.87
N GLN A 91 0.01 -7.64 11.67
CA GLN A 91 0.67 -7.23 10.44
C GLN A 91 -0.30 -6.39 9.62
N GLY A 92 0.27 -5.51 8.83
CA GLY A 92 -0.52 -4.67 7.93
C GLY A 92 -1.04 -3.43 8.61
N GLY A 93 -2.04 -2.87 8.01
CA GLY A 93 -2.55 -1.57 8.39
C GLY A 93 -1.84 -0.44 7.70
N GLY A 94 -2.44 0.71 7.71
CA GLY A 94 -1.89 1.89 7.08
C GLY A 94 -2.87 3.04 7.11
N ILE A 95 -2.50 4.09 6.43
CA ILE A 95 -3.29 5.31 6.34
C ILE A 95 -3.43 5.67 4.88
N CYS A 96 -4.63 6.01 4.46
CA CYS A 96 -4.88 6.50 3.11
C CYS A 96 -5.48 7.89 3.16
N PHE A 97 -4.92 8.78 2.37
CA PHE A 97 -5.50 10.08 2.09
C PHE A 97 -6.06 10.03 0.67
N ILE A 98 -7.32 10.41 0.51
CA ILE A 98 -7.95 10.45 -0.80
C ILE A 98 -8.27 11.90 -1.12
N LEU A 99 -7.67 12.40 -2.19
CA LEU A 99 -7.76 13.80 -2.57
C LEU A 99 -8.31 13.91 -3.99
N PRO A 100 -9.15 14.90 -4.25
CA PRO A 100 -9.53 15.16 -5.63
C PRO A 100 -8.35 15.70 -6.42
N ILE A 101 -8.21 15.24 -7.66
CA ILE A 101 -7.23 15.79 -8.58
C ILE A 101 -7.96 16.79 -9.46
N GLU A 102 -7.55 18.03 -9.37
CA GLU A 102 -8.10 19.08 -10.20
C GLU A 102 -7.61 18.96 -11.63
N ARG A 103 -6.35 18.56 -11.80
CA ARG A 103 -5.75 18.51 -13.11
C ARG A 103 -4.63 17.47 -13.13
N PHE A 104 -4.62 16.66 -14.17
CA PHE A 104 -3.57 15.68 -14.43
C PHE A 104 -2.89 16.03 -15.73
N VAL A 105 -1.57 16.19 -15.70
CA VAL A 105 -0.78 16.51 -16.89
C VAL A 105 0.36 15.51 -17.00
N ARG A 106 0.47 14.87 -18.14
CA ARG A 106 1.57 13.97 -18.42
C ARG A 106 2.69 14.73 -19.09
N ILE A 107 3.90 14.58 -18.57
CA ILE A 107 5.09 15.19 -19.17
C ILE A 107 5.66 14.21 -20.18
N PRO A 108 5.74 14.59 -21.47
CA PRO A 108 6.28 13.68 -22.48
C PRO A 108 7.78 13.41 -22.25
N ARG A 109 8.19 12.18 -22.56
CA ARG A 109 9.58 11.78 -22.39
C ARG A 109 10.51 12.44 -23.40
N GLU A 110 9.99 12.75 -24.59
CA GLU A 110 10.75 13.36 -25.65
C GLU A 110 10.39 14.82 -25.79
N LEU A 111 11.41 15.63 -26.12
CA LEU A 111 11.19 17.03 -26.41
C LEU A 111 10.50 17.16 -27.76
N VAL A 112 9.32 17.78 -27.77
CA VAL A 112 8.55 18.02 -28.96
C VAL A 112 8.59 19.51 -29.28
N ALA A 113 9.25 19.88 -30.34
CA ALA A 113 9.53 21.29 -30.66
C ALA A 113 8.25 22.11 -30.85
N GLU A 114 7.24 21.53 -31.46
CA GLU A 114 5.98 22.22 -31.73
C GLU A 114 5.13 22.47 -30.48
N THR A 115 5.50 21.95 -29.36
CA THR A 115 4.75 22.18 -28.10
C THR A 115 5.08 23.50 -27.47
N VAL A 116 6.06 24.18 -27.98
CA VAL A 116 6.44 25.49 -27.48
C VAL A 116 5.54 26.51 -28.14
N GLY A 117 4.55 26.89 -27.47
CA GLY A 117 3.63 27.85 -28.05
C GLY A 117 2.76 28.47 -27.05
#